data_af4103d0084e5bc1975b69958683d13c
#
_entry.id   af4103d0084e5bc1975b69958683d13c
#
_cell.length_a   1.000
_cell.length_b   1.000
_cell.length_c   1.000
_cell.angle_alpha   90.00
_cell.angle_beta   90.00
_cell.angle_gamma   90.00
#
_symmetry.space_group_name_H-M   'P 1'
#
loop_
_entity.id
_entity.type
_entity.pdbx_description
1 polymer ?
#
loop_
_entity_poly.entity_id
_entity_poly.type
_entity_poly.pdbx_seq_one_letter_code
_entity_poly.pdbx_strand_id
1 'polypeptide(L)' 'MKQKITDFDKDDEDHWRAVLACGHRQHLRHHPPMTNRPWVLTAEGRASRIGRELECKKCDEENAAETHHD' A
#
# COMPACT_ATOMS: atom_id res chain seq x y z
N MET A 1 -0.98 -9.44 6.21
CA MET A 1 0.46 -9.74 6.12
C MET A 1 1.23 -8.46 5.84
N LYS A 2 2.23 -8.16 6.66
CA LYS A 2 3.01 -6.94 6.48
C LYS A 2 4.04 -7.09 5.39
N GLN A 3 4.12 -6.11 4.49
CA GLN A 3 5.08 -6.07 3.40
C GLN A 3 5.76 -4.71 3.36
N LYS A 4 7.03 -4.69 3.02
CA LYS A 4 7.77 -3.43 2.93
C LYS A 4 7.38 -2.66 1.68
N ILE A 5 7.30 -1.35 1.82
CA ILE A 5 7.07 -0.45 0.68
C ILE A 5 8.39 -0.33 -0.08
N THR A 6 8.35 -0.64 -1.37
CA THR A 6 9.53 -0.56 -2.24
C THR A 6 9.48 0.63 -3.19
N ASP A 7 8.28 1.13 -3.49
CA ASP A 7 8.12 2.23 -4.42
C ASP A 7 6.70 2.79 -4.30
N PHE A 8 6.40 3.78 -5.13
CA PHE A 8 5.06 4.36 -5.24
C PHE A 8 4.73 4.58 -6.71
N ASP A 9 3.47 4.42 -7.08
CA ASP A 9 3.00 4.74 -8.41
C ASP A 9 1.61 5.37 -8.34
N LYS A 10 1.06 5.73 -9.48
CA LYS A 10 -0.30 6.25 -9.58
C LYS A 10 -1.15 5.31 -10.41
N ASP A 11 -2.43 5.21 -10.06
CA ASP A 11 -3.39 4.46 -10.85
C ASP A 11 -3.96 5.32 -11.98
N ASP A 12 -4.92 4.77 -12.73
CA ASP A 12 -5.53 5.47 -13.87
C ASP A 12 -6.31 6.72 -13.47
N GLU A 13 -6.71 6.80 -12.21
CA GLU A 13 -7.45 7.93 -11.66
C GLU A 13 -6.54 8.95 -10.95
N ASP A 14 -5.25 8.81 -11.13
CA ASP A 14 -4.25 9.70 -10.54
C ASP A 14 -4.17 9.60 -9.01
N HIS A 15 -4.54 8.45 -8.45
CA HIS A 15 -4.40 8.19 -7.02
C HIS A 15 -3.09 7.46 -6.73
N TRP A 16 -2.43 7.85 -5.65
CA TRP A 16 -1.18 7.22 -5.25
C TRP A 16 -1.40 5.82 -4.71
N ARG A 17 -0.46 4.92 -5.06
CA ARG A 17 -0.43 3.55 -4.55
C ARG A 17 0.97 3.24 -4.05
N ALA A 18 1.05 2.50 -2.94
CA ALA A 18 2.32 1.94 -2.48
C ALA A 18 2.55 0.61 -3.22
N VAL A 19 3.74 0.45 -3.78
CA VAL A 19 4.18 -0.82 -4.35
C VAL A 19 4.87 -1.59 -3.23
N LEU A 20 4.41 -2.79 -2.97
CA LEU A 20 4.90 -3.61 -1.86
C LEU A 20 5.88 -4.68 -2.35
N ALA A 21 6.71 -5.17 -1.43
CA ALA A 21 7.72 -6.17 -1.75
C ALA A 21 7.14 -7.45 -2.35
N CYS A 22 5.90 -7.76 -2.02
CA CYS A 22 5.19 -8.91 -2.58
C CYS A 22 4.69 -8.71 -4.02
N GLY A 23 4.86 -7.49 -4.56
CA GLY A 23 4.36 -7.14 -5.88
C GLY A 23 2.95 -6.59 -5.91
N HIS A 24 2.24 -6.65 -4.81
CA HIS A 24 0.91 -6.06 -4.72
C HIS A 24 1.01 -4.54 -4.54
N ARG A 25 -0.06 -3.85 -4.92
CA ARG A 25 -0.15 -2.41 -4.74
C ARG A 25 -1.32 -2.09 -3.84
N GLN A 26 -1.13 -1.10 -2.97
CA GLN A 26 -2.17 -0.66 -2.06
C GLN A 26 -2.42 0.83 -2.24
N HIS A 27 -3.68 1.19 -2.46
CA HIS A 27 -4.08 2.59 -2.62
C HIS A 27 -3.87 3.35 -1.32
N LEU A 28 -3.29 4.54 -1.45
CA LEU A 28 -3.05 5.44 -0.34
C LEU A 28 -3.86 6.70 -0.58
N ARG A 29 -4.94 6.86 0.18
CA ARG A 29 -5.80 8.02 0.04
C ARG A 29 -5.55 8.99 1.18
N HIS A 30 -5.51 10.26 0.83
CA HIS A 30 -5.54 11.34 1.81
C HIS A 30 -6.91 11.98 1.71
N HIS A 31 -7.76 11.73 2.69
CA HIS A 31 -9.14 12.19 2.70
C HIS A 31 -9.54 12.59 4.12
N PRO A 32 -9.04 13.74 4.60
CA PRO A 32 -9.34 14.20 5.96
C PRO A 32 -10.84 14.47 6.16
N PRO A 33 -11.37 14.27 7.36
CA PRO A 33 -10.66 13.78 8.55
C PRO A 33 -10.59 12.26 8.65
N MET A 34 -11.22 11.55 7.71
CA MET A 34 -11.34 10.08 7.76
C MET A 34 -10.00 9.37 7.56
N THR A 35 -9.23 9.81 6.56
CA THR A 35 -7.92 9.26 6.26
C THR A 35 -6.93 10.40 6.14
N ASN A 36 -5.94 10.43 7.03
CA ASN A 36 -4.98 11.51 7.10
C ASN A 36 -3.59 11.02 6.73
N ARG A 37 -3.21 11.17 5.47
CA ARG A 37 -1.90 10.75 4.94
C ARG A 37 -1.28 11.85 4.09
N PRO A 38 -1.01 13.04 4.67
CA PRO A 38 -0.48 14.15 3.88
C PRO A 38 0.89 13.86 3.27
N TRP A 39 1.66 12.94 3.85
CA TRP A 39 2.97 12.55 3.35
C TRP A 39 2.93 11.96 1.93
N VAL A 40 1.80 11.39 1.52
CA VAL A 40 1.69 10.79 0.19
C VAL A 40 1.68 11.85 -0.92
N LEU A 41 1.33 13.09 -0.58
CA LEU A 41 1.20 14.18 -1.55
C LEU A 41 2.54 14.79 -1.95
N THR A 42 3.62 14.49 -1.24
CA THR A 42 4.94 15.05 -1.53
C THR A 42 5.95 13.94 -1.82
N ALA A 43 6.91 14.25 -2.69
CA ALA A 43 7.98 13.31 -3.02
C ALA A 43 8.82 12.96 -1.79
N GLU A 44 9.10 13.94 -0.95
CA GLU A 44 9.86 13.74 0.29
C GLU A 44 9.12 12.83 1.27
N GLY A 45 7.81 13.06 1.42
CA GLY A 45 6.99 12.24 2.28
C GLY A 45 6.96 10.79 1.81
N ARG A 46 6.78 10.58 0.52
CA ARG A 46 6.80 9.24 -0.06
C ARG A 46 8.16 8.56 0.15
N ALA A 47 9.24 9.26 -0.14
CA ALA A 47 10.60 8.71 0.01
C ALA A 47 10.87 8.29 1.46
N SER A 48 10.35 9.03 2.44
CA SER A 48 10.54 8.71 3.86
C SER A 48 9.86 7.41 4.26
N ARG A 49 8.91 6.92 3.46
CA ARG A 49 8.15 5.69 3.76
C ARG A 49 8.70 4.45 3.07
N ILE A 50 9.64 4.61 2.16
CA ILE A 50 10.28 3.46 1.51
C ILE A 50 11.00 2.63 2.57
N GLY A 51 10.79 1.30 2.54
CA GLY A 51 11.34 0.37 3.51
C GLY A 51 10.48 0.18 4.75
N ARG A 52 9.44 0.97 4.94
CA ARG A 52 8.49 0.77 6.04
C ARG A 52 7.49 -0.30 5.67
N GLU A 53 6.94 -0.96 6.67
CA GLU A 53 5.96 -2.02 6.47
C GLU A 53 4.54 -1.50 6.41
N LEU A 54 3.75 -2.12 5.55
CA LEU A 54 2.34 -1.81 5.38
C LEU A 54 1.57 -3.13 5.28
N GLU A 55 0.37 -3.18 5.85
CA GLU A 55 -0.47 -4.37 5.74
C GLU A 55 -0.90 -4.59 4.30
N CYS A 56 -0.61 -5.76 3.78
CA CYS A 56 -1.05 -6.16 2.44
C CYS A 56 -2.28 -7.04 2.55
N LYS A 57 -3.44 -6.44 2.31
CA LYS A 57 -4.71 -7.17 2.37
C LYS A 57 -4.79 -8.26 1.30
N LYS A 58 -4.18 -8.03 0.17
CA LYS A 58 -4.18 -9.04 -0.91
C LYS A 58 -3.40 -10.28 -0.54
N CYS A 59 -2.28 -10.13 0.17
CA CYS A 59 -1.56 -11.28 0.69
C CYS A 59 -2.42 -12.07 1.67
N ASP A 60 -3.14 -11.37 2.55
CA ASP A 60 -4.04 -12.02 3.50
C ASP A 60 -5.17 -12.75 2.79
N GLU A 61 -5.75 -12.15 1.76
CA GLU A 61 -6.80 -12.77 0.96
C GLU A 61 -6.29 -14.02 0.25
N GLU A 62 -5.10 -13.98 -0.33
CA GLU A 62 -4.50 -15.12 -0.99
C GLU A 62 -4.21 -16.25 -0.01
N ASN A 63 -3.68 -15.93 1.15
CA ASN A 63 -3.44 -16.93 2.19
C ASN A 63 -4.74 -17.56 2.69
N ALA A 64 -5.78 -16.75 2.87
CA ALA A 64 -7.09 -17.24 3.27
C ALA A 64 -7.67 -18.20 2.21
N ALA A 65 -7.52 -17.85 0.94
CA ALA A 65 -7.99 -18.70 -0.16
C ALA A 65 -7.27 -20.04 -0.16
N GLU A 66 -5.97 -20.04 0.10
CA GLU A 66 -5.19 -21.29 0.17
C GLU A 66 -5.65 -22.18 1.32
N THR A 67 -5.96 -21.58 2.47
CA THR A 67 -6.39 -22.37 3.63
C THR A 67 -7.80 -22.93 3.46
N HIS A 68 -8.58 -22.41 2.53
CA HIS A 68 -9.93 -22.89 2.27
C HIS A 68 -10.03 -24.09 1.36
N HIS A 69 -8.92 -24.58 0.84
CA HIS A 69 -8.91 -25.72 -0.03
C HIS A 69 -8.96 -27.06 0.67
N ASP A 70 -8.99 -27.04 1.95
CA ASP A 70 -9.07 -28.27 2.74
C ASP A 70 -10.52 -28.83 2.83
#